data_ec0e79d694160abb3f0bfef689e00bb3
#
_entry.id   ec0e79d694160abb3f0bfef689e00bb3
#
_cell.length_a   1.000
_cell.length_b   1.000
_cell.length_c   1.000
_cell.angle_alpha   90.00
_cell.angle_beta   90.00
_cell.angle_gamma   90.00
#
_symmetry.space_group_name_H-M   'P 1'
#
loop_
_entity.id
_entity.type
_entity.pdbx_description
1 polymer ?
#
loop_
_entity_poly.entity_id
_entity_poly.type
_entity_poly.pdbx_seq_one_letter_code
_entity_poly.pdbx_strand_id
1 'polypeptide(L)'
;MCLKRTISICGLSLFCVCLITSCDLFSTRDPETPTGSTSGGRQFPRDPQTVIDNLIDAVERRSSVDYMHTFNADAGDSVIFEFIPDPESVHNFPGRFDDWSLKQESRFAETLFAVATLPLDSLITMEITIDRETVIGDSAETSAQYILHIGHLRDGAPRQMSGRMELKLFKGTGGGWIVQRWTDSRLAGSSCWSDLKGHF
;
A
#
# COMPACT_ATOMS: atom_id res chain seq x y z
N MET A 1 -4.31 61.10 -65.51
CA MET A 1 -3.15 60.50 -64.90
C MET A 1 -3.28 60.55 -63.38
N CYS A 2 -4.08 59.64 -62.81
CA CYS A 2 -4.18 59.49 -61.35
C CYS A 2 -5.08 58.26 -61.07
N LEU A 3 -4.55 57.04 -61.19
CA LEU A 3 -5.28 55.85 -60.81
C LEU A 3 -4.34 54.68 -60.48
N LYS A 4 -3.31 54.90 -59.63
CA LYS A 4 -2.39 53.83 -59.26
C LYS A 4 -1.94 53.83 -57.74
N ARG A 5 -2.59 54.63 -56.88
CA ARG A 5 -2.10 54.72 -55.47
C ARG A 5 -3.08 54.19 -54.38
N THR A 6 -4.27 53.74 -54.76
CA THR A 6 -5.30 53.39 -53.77
C THR A 6 -5.41 51.88 -53.44
N ILE A 7 -4.68 51.00 -54.14
CA ILE A 7 -4.80 49.53 -53.94
C ILE A 7 -3.79 48.99 -52.92
N SER A 8 -2.73 49.76 -52.64
CA SER A 8 -1.62 49.27 -51.78
C SER A 8 -1.93 49.37 -50.27
N ILE A 9 -2.90 50.18 -49.86
CA ILE A 9 -3.19 50.39 -48.41
C ILE A 9 -4.20 49.38 -47.85
N CYS A 10 -5.09 48.85 -48.68
CA CYS A 10 -6.06 47.81 -48.26
C CYS A 10 -5.43 46.45 -48.04
N GLY A 11 -4.35 46.10 -48.76
CA GLY A 11 -3.68 44.80 -48.62
C GLY A 11 -2.88 44.68 -47.32
N LEU A 12 -2.35 45.81 -46.82
CA LEU A 12 -1.54 45.78 -45.59
C LEU A 12 -2.39 45.76 -44.31
N SER A 13 -3.62 46.32 -44.39
CA SER A 13 -4.55 46.34 -43.26
C SER A 13 -5.21 44.96 -43.03
N LEU A 14 -5.39 44.18 -44.08
CA LEU A 14 -5.99 42.84 -43.96
C LEU A 14 -5.00 41.79 -43.40
N PHE A 15 -3.68 42.00 -43.60
CA PHE A 15 -2.65 41.10 -43.13
C PHE A 15 -2.38 41.28 -41.61
N CYS A 16 -2.62 42.46 -41.03
CA CYS A 16 -2.49 42.72 -39.60
C CYS A 16 -3.63 42.13 -38.77
N VAL A 17 -4.82 41.95 -39.31
CA VAL A 17 -5.97 41.44 -38.56
C VAL A 17 -5.89 39.92 -38.33
N CYS A 18 -5.20 39.19 -39.22
CA CYS A 18 -5.03 37.73 -39.07
C CYS A 18 -3.98 37.31 -38.01
N LEU A 19 -3.19 38.23 -37.48
CA LEU A 19 -2.16 37.90 -36.47
C LEU A 19 -2.64 37.98 -35.01
N ILE A 20 -3.87 38.45 -34.76
CA ILE A 20 -4.40 38.62 -33.39
C ILE A 20 -5.28 37.46 -32.94
N THR A 21 -5.63 36.51 -33.82
CA THR A 21 -6.48 35.36 -33.44
C THR A 21 -5.71 34.07 -33.13
N SER A 22 -4.37 34.13 -32.98
CA SER A 22 -3.52 32.96 -32.75
C SER A 22 -3.00 32.87 -31.34
N CYS A 23 -3.72 33.41 -30.34
CA CYS A 23 -3.26 33.36 -28.93
C CYS A 23 -3.85 32.21 -28.10
N ASP A 24 -4.54 31.23 -28.71
CA ASP A 24 -5.08 30.10 -27.94
C ASP A 24 -4.29 28.79 -28.09
N LEU A 25 -3.11 28.85 -28.77
CA LEU A 25 -2.26 27.66 -28.94
C LEU A 25 -1.38 27.32 -27.72
N PHE A 26 -1.45 28.11 -26.66
CA PHE A 26 -0.72 27.90 -25.39
C PHE A 26 -1.64 28.02 -24.18
N SER A 27 -2.90 27.65 -24.28
CA SER A 27 -3.66 27.36 -23.07
C SER A 27 -3.03 26.14 -22.44
N THR A 28 -2.16 26.35 -21.47
CA THR A 28 -1.73 25.30 -20.56
C THR A 28 -3.00 24.70 -19.99
N ARG A 29 -3.23 23.41 -20.31
CA ARG A 29 -4.28 22.61 -19.70
C ARG A 29 -4.20 22.84 -18.19
N ASP A 30 -5.29 23.29 -17.57
CA ASP A 30 -5.35 23.41 -16.14
C ASP A 30 -4.89 22.09 -15.55
N PRO A 31 -3.99 22.06 -14.55
CA PRO A 31 -3.59 20.83 -13.91
C PRO A 31 -4.87 20.15 -13.45
N GLU A 32 -5.12 18.95 -13.98
CA GLU A 32 -6.22 18.13 -13.48
C GLU A 32 -6.00 18.04 -11.97
N THR A 33 -6.97 18.52 -11.18
CA THR A 33 -6.98 18.30 -9.75
C THR A 33 -6.76 16.79 -9.57
N PRO A 34 -5.74 16.33 -8.81
CA PRO A 34 -5.61 14.92 -8.56
C PRO A 34 -6.95 14.45 -8.01
N THR A 35 -7.74 13.84 -8.84
CA THR A 35 -8.90 13.07 -8.38
C THR A 35 -8.25 12.08 -7.47
N GLY A 36 -8.51 12.16 -6.15
CA GLY A 36 -8.02 11.20 -5.21
C GLY A 36 -8.35 9.84 -5.79
N SER A 37 -7.38 9.27 -6.47
CA SER A 37 -7.57 8.03 -7.18
C SER A 37 -7.64 6.96 -6.11
N THR A 38 -8.84 6.46 -5.89
CA THR A 38 -9.07 5.07 -5.53
C THR A 38 -8.56 4.13 -6.65
N SER A 39 -7.53 4.48 -7.38
CA SER A 39 -6.77 3.53 -8.18
C SER A 39 -5.74 2.91 -7.25
N GLY A 40 -6.16 1.86 -6.54
CA GLY A 40 -5.36 1.09 -5.64
C GLY A 40 -4.01 0.70 -6.25
N GLY A 41 -2.98 1.35 -5.79
CA GLY A 41 -1.61 1.10 -6.10
C GLY A 41 -0.77 1.47 -4.89
N ARG A 42 0.24 0.66 -4.59
CA ARG A 42 1.18 0.93 -3.51
C ARG A 42 1.68 2.38 -3.59
N GLN A 43 1.51 3.12 -2.51
CA GLN A 43 2.08 4.44 -2.36
C GLN A 43 3.51 4.35 -1.82
N PHE A 44 4.37 5.31 -2.19
CA PHE A 44 5.68 5.40 -1.56
C PHE A 44 5.52 5.68 -0.05
N PRO A 45 6.05 4.83 0.84
CA PRO A 45 5.79 4.90 2.28
C PRO A 45 6.59 6.03 2.95
N ARG A 46 6.12 7.27 2.84
CA ARG A 46 6.78 8.49 3.36
C ARG A 46 6.70 8.62 4.88
N ASP A 47 5.72 7.98 5.47
CA ASP A 47 5.43 7.97 6.90
C ASP A 47 4.89 6.61 7.32
N PRO A 48 4.85 6.30 8.63
CA PRO A 48 4.36 5.02 9.15
C PRO A 48 2.91 4.74 8.77
N GLN A 49 2.03 5.75 8.72
CA GLN A 49 0.64 5.57 8.33
C GLN A 49 0.53 5.03 6.90
N THR A 50 1.32 5.58 5.97
CA THR A 50 1.32 5.09 4.57
C THR A 50 1.74 3.62 4.46
N VAL A 51 2.60 3.11 5.37
CA VAL A 51 2.94 1.67 5.42
C VAL A 51 1.71 0.84 5.79
N ILE A 52 0.92 1.30 6.76
CA ILE A 52 -0.29 0.61 7.21
C ILE A 52 -1.36 0.64 6.11
N ASP A 53 -1.54 1.78 5.44
CA ASP A 53 -2.48 1.92 4.33
C ASP A 53 -2.09 0.99 3.16
N ASN A 54 -0.79 0.88 2.85
CA ASN A 54 -0.27 -0.05 1.86
C ASN A 54 -0.48 -1.51 2.25
N LEU A 55 -0.36 -1.85 3.53
CA LEU A 55 -0.63 -3.21 4.04
C LEU A 55 -2.10 -3.59 3.84
N ILE A 56 -3.02 -2.70 4.21
CA ILE A 56 -4.47 -2.89 4.01
C ILE A 56 -4.76 -3.11 2.53
N ASP A 57 -4.29 -2.19 1.68
CA ASP A 57 -4.52 -2.23 0.24
C ASP A 57 -3.93 -3.51 -0.41
N ALA A 58 -2.74 -3.94 0.01
CA ALA A 58 -2.11 -5.16 -0.48
C ALA A 58 -2.92 -6.42 -0.13
N VAL A 59 -3.46 -6.49 1.08
CA VAL A 59 -4.31 -7.60 1.55
C VAL A 59 -5.62 -7.63 0.77
N GLU A 60 -6.32 -6.51 0.66
CA GLU A 60 -7.61 -6.41 -0.03
C GLU A 60 -7.50 -6.68 -1.53
N ARG A 61 -6.38 -6.28 -2.16
CA ARG A 61 -6.08 -6.59 -3.56
C ARG A 61 -5.42 -7.95 -3.80
N ARG A 62 -5.16 -8.72 -2.76
CA ARG A 62 -4.49 -10.03 -2.84
C ARG A 62 -3.10 -9.95 -3.50
N SER A 63 -2.38 -8.87 -3.28
CA SER A 63 -1.07 -8.65 -3.87
C SER A 63 0.04 -9.12 -2.92
N SER A 64 0.58 -10.33 -3.13
CA SER A 64 1.72 -10.81 -2.34
C SER A 64 2.95 -9.95 -2.53
N VAL A 65 3.14 -9.37 -3.71
CA VAL A 65 4.26 -8.46 -4.02
C VAL A 65 4.15 -7.18 -3.21
N ASP A 66 2.99 -6.50 -3.23
CA ASP A 66 2.79 -5.26 -2.47
C ASP A 66 2.79 -5.53 -0.96
N TYR A 67 2.25 -6.67 -0.53
CA TYR A 67 2.34 -7.12 0.86
C TYR A 67 3.79 -7.22 1.33
N MET A 68 4.65 -7.89 0.54
CA MET A 68 6.07 -8.04 0.89
C MET A 68 6.84 -6.73 0.89
N HIS A 69 6.43 -5.76 0.08
CA HIS A 69 7.03 -4.42 0.13
C HIS A 69 6.81 -3.68 1.46
N THR A 70 5.84 -4.10 2.27
CA THR A 70 5.64 -3.57 3.63
C THR A 70 6.83 -3.90 4.56
N PHE A 71 7.50 -5.03 4.30
CA PHE A 71 8.58 -5.56 5.14
C PHE A 71 9.97 -5.42 4.51
N ASN A 72 10.03 -5.17 3.19
CA ASN A 72 11.30 -5.09 2.46
C ASN A 72 11.20 -3.97 1.42
N ALA A 73 11.79 -2.82 1.74
CA ALA A 73 11.63 -1.62 0.91
C ALA A 73 12.48 -1.65 -0.37
N ASP A 74 13.55 -2.35 -0.46
CA ASP A 74 14.38 -2.57 -1.67
C ASP A 74 15.57 -3.46 -1.30
N ALA A 75 16.07 -4.23 -2.23
CA ALA A 75 17.09 -5.29 -2.04
C ALA A 75 18.47 -4.84 -1.50
N GLY A 76 18.59 -3.62 -0.95
CA GLY A 76 19.82 -3.05 -0.39
C GLY A 76 19.83 -2.88 1.13
N ASP A 77 18.68 -2.90 1.79
CA ASP A 77 18.63 -2.73 3.23
C ASP A 77 18.74 -4.08 3.95
N SER A 78 19.81 -4.25 4.73
CA SER A 78 20.05 -5.43 5.58
C SER A 78 19.11 -5.46 6.80
N VAL A 79 17.87 -5.02 6.63
CA VAL A 79 16.90 -5.00 7.71
C VAL A 79 16.35 -6.41 7.93
N ILE A 80 16.58 -6.95 9.10
CA ILE A 80 16.04 -8.25 9.50
C ILE A 80 14.59 -8.03 9.93
N PHE A 81 13.63 -8.64 9.21
CA PHE A 81 12.24 -8.71 9.65
C PHE A 81 12.08 -9.75 10.75
N GLU A 82 11.35 -9.40 11.79
CA GLU A 82 11.02 -10.28 12.92
C GLU A 82 9.50 -10.32 13.12
N PHE A 83 8.92 -11.52 13.11
CA PHE A 83 7.53 -11.75 13.48
C PHE A 83 7.48 -12.42 14.85
N ILE A 84 6.78 -11.81 15.80
CA ILE A 84 6.53 -12.34 17.15
C ILE A 84 5.06 -12.77 17.19
N PRO A 85 4.79 -14.08 17.15
CA PRO A 85 3.43 -14.61 17.13
C PRO A 85 2.77 -14.55 18.51
N ASP A 86 1.43 -14.64 18.50
CA ASP A 86 0.64 -14.84 19.71
C ASP A 86 1.04 -16.14 20.44
N PRO A 87 1.23 -16.12 21.77
CA PRO A 87 1.70 -17.28 22.53
C PRO A 87 0.79 -18.52 22.43
N GLU A 88 -0.52 -18.35 22.32
CA GLU A 88 -1.44 -19.48 22.16
C GLU A 88 -1.31 -20.07 20.75
N SER A 89 -1.08 -19.26 19.72
CA SER A 89 -0.79 -19.75 18.37
C SER A 89 0.53 -20.54 18.33
N VAL A 90 1.56 -20.10 19.07
CA VAL A 90 2.81 -20.88 19.22
C VAL A 90 2.53 -22.25 19.84
N HIS A 91 1.68 -22.30 20.88
CA HIS A 91 1.28 -23.56 21.52
C HIS A 91 0.49 -24.48 20.55
N ASN A 92 -0.43 -23.90 19.77
CA ASN A 92 -1.29 -24.65 18.86
C ASN A 92 -0.56 -25.13 17.59
N PHE A 93 0.52 -24.46 17.20
CA PHE A 93 1.34 -24.77 16.01
C PHE A 93 2.82 -24.94 16.38
N PRO A 94 3.19 -26.00 17.12
CA PRO A 94 4.56 -26.20 17.60
C PRO A 94 5.57 -26.23 16.45
N GLY A 95 6.68 -25.47 16.59
CA GLY A 95 7.76 -25.40 15.59
C GLY A 95 7.45 -24.54 14.36
N ARG A 96 6.21 -24.06 14.20
CA ARG A 96 5.80 -23.30 13.00
C ARG A 96 6.49 -21.94 12.91
N PHE A 97 6.73 -21.31 14.05
CA PHE A 97 7.22 -19.94 14.14
C PHE A 97 8.70 -19.84 14.54
N ASP A 98 9.40 -20.96 14.79
CA ASP A 98 10.77 -20.97 15.35
C ASP A 98 11.77 -20.14 14.53
N ASP A 99 11.65 -20.15 13.20
CA ASP A 99 12.51 -19.42 12.28
C ASP A 99 11.70 -18.54 11.30
N TRP A 100 10.65 -17.87 11.79
CA TRP A 100 9.81 -17.04 10.93
C TRP A 100 10.55 -15.80 10.45
N SER A 101 10.88 -15.79 9.17
CA SER A 101 11.64 -14.74 8.49
C SER A 101 10.88 -14.21 7.29
N LEU A 102 11.44 -13.23 6.57
CA LEU A 102 10.89 -12.74 5.29
C LEU A 102 10.58 -13.85 4.30
N LYS A 103 11.36 -14.94 4.30
CA LYS A 103 11.12 -16.07 3.41
C LYS A 103 9.83 -16.81 3.76
N GLN A 104 9.57 -17.02 5.04
CA GLN A 104 8.32 -17.64 5.51
C GLN A 104 7.14 -16.69 5.29
N GLU A 105 7.34 -15.39 5.51
CA GLU A 105 6.34 -14.36 5.25
C GLU A 105 5.94 -14.31 3.76
N SER A 106 6.92 -14.37 2.85
CA SER A 106 6.66 -14.43 1.41
C SER A 106 5.86 -15.68 1.02
N ARG A 107 6.26 -16.85 1.53
CA ARG A 107 5.54 -18.11 1.26
C ARG A 107 4.11 -18.08 1.78
N PHE A 108 3.92 -17.52 2.97
CA PHE A 108 2.60 -17.32 3.55
C PHE A 108 1.75 -16.46 2.62
N ALA A 109 2.23 -15.29 2.23
CA ALA A 109 1.49 -14.36 1.37
C ALA A 109 1.20 -14.98 -0.02
N GLU A 110 2.18 -15.61 -0.65
CA GLU A 110 2.02 -16.29 -1.93
C GLU A 110 0.97 -17.41 -1.87
N THR A 111 0.98 -18.20 -0.78
CA THR A 111 0.03 -19.29 -0.60
C THR A 111 -1.36 -18.78 -0.27
N LEU A 112 -1.47 -17.78 0.61
CA LEU A 112 -2.75 -17.18 1.01
C LEU A 112 -3.46 -16.53 -0.16
N PHE A 113 -2.75 -15.72 -0.94
CA PHE A 113 -3.33 -14.96 -2.06
C PHE A 113 -3.39 -15.73 -3.38
N ALA A 114 -2.93 -17.00 -3.42
CA ALA A 114 -3.10 -17.84 -4.60
C ALA A 114 -4.60 -18.06 -4.90
N VAL A 115 -4.99 -17.95 -6.17
CA VAL A 115 -6.39 -18.10 -6.61
C VAL A 115 -6.99 -19.45 -6.17
N ALA A 116 -6.18 -20.50 -6.08
CA ALA A 116 -6.60 -21.81 -5.58
C ALA A 116 -6.98 -21.79 -4.08
N THR A 117 -6.39 -20.90 -3.30
CA THR A 117 -6.64 -20.73 -1.87
C THR A 117 -7.69 -19.66 -1.61
N LEU A 118 -7.62 -18.57 -2.36
CA LEU A 118 -8.46 -17.39 -2.21
C LEU A 118 -9.07 -17.01 -3.56
N PRO A 119 -10.24 -17.56 -3.92
CA PRO A 119 -10.93 -17.28 -5.16
C PRO A 119 -11.15 -15.78 -5.39
N LEU A 120 -11.18 -15.35 -6.65
CA LEU A 120 -11.27 -13.92 -7.01
C LEU A 120 -12.55 -13.23 -6.52
N ASP A 121 -13.62 -13.98 -6.35
CA ASP A 121 -14.92 -13.52 -5.84
C ASP A 121 -15.05 -13.58 -4.31
N SER A 122 -14.00 -14.05 -3.61
CA SER A 122 -13.99 -14.09 -2.15
C SER A 122 -13.97 -12.70 -1.54
N LEU A 123 -14.71 -12.51 -0.45
CA LEU A 123 -14.65 -11.28 0.33
C LEU A 123 -13.31 -11.19 1.08
N ILE A 124 -12.68 -10.02 1.01
CA ILE A 124 -11.59 -9.62 1.89
C ILE A 124 -11.88 -8.22 2.37
N THR A 125 -11.80 -8.01 3.68
CA THR A 125 -11.81 -6.70 4.30
C THR A 125 -10.79 -6.66 5.42
N MET A 126 -10.02 -5.58 5.50
CA MET A 126 -9.06 -5.35 6.56
C MET A 126 -9.23 -3.96 7.12
N GLU A 127 -9.48 -3.88 8.42
CA GLU A 127 -9.58 -2.63 9.14
C GLU A 127 -8.45 -2.58 10.18
N ILE A 128 -7.73 -1.46 10.24
CA ILE A 128 -6.70 -1.21 11.25
C ILE A 128 -7.02 0.13 11.91
N THR A 129 -7.14 0.11 13.23
CA THR A 129 -7.34 1.30 14.07
C THR A 129 -6.10 1.52 14.91
N ILE A 130 -5.39 2.64 14.67
CA ILE A 130 -4.19 2.99 15.43
C ILE A 130 -4.60 3.52 16.80
N ASP A 131 -4.12 2.86 17.85
CA ASP A 131 -4.29 3.29 19.24
C ASP A 131 -3.21 4.33 19.63
N ARG A 132 -1.97 4.11 19.15
CA ARG A 132 -0.81 4.97 19.45
C ARG A 132 0.24 4.85 18.37
N GLU A 133 0.84 5.99 18.02
CA GLU A 133 2.02 6.06 17.17
C GLU A 133 3.06 6.99 17.81
N THR A 134 4.32 6.60 17.78
CA THR A 134 5.46 7.40 18.26
C THR A 134 6.57 7.33 17.22
N VAL A 135 7.01 8.47 16.71
CA VAL A 135 8.10 8.59 15.72
C VAL A 135 9.28 9.29 16.37
N ILE A 136 10.47 8.66 16.33
CA ILE A 136 11.73 9.21 16.83
C ILE A 136 12.81 9.01 15.78
N GLY A 137 13.18 10.09 15.08
CA GLY A 137 14.15 10.03 13.99
C GLY A 137 13.68 9.10 12.86
N ASP A 138 14.48 8.09 12.58
CA ASP A 138 14.21 7.10 11.54
C ASP A 138 13.54 5.82 12.09
N SER A 139 13.01 5.85 13.30
CA SER A 139 12.28 4.74 13.92
C SER A 139 10.88 5.18 14.34
N ALA A 140 9.92 4.27 14.21
CA ALA A 140 8.57 4.46 14.71
C ALA A 140 8.06 3.20 15.41
N GLU A 141 7.20 3.40 16.39
CA GLU A 141 6.45 2.34 17.06
C GLU A 141 4.96 2.66 16.94
N THR A 142 4.20 1.71 16.40
CA THR A 142 2.76 1.83 16.21
C THR A 142 2.06 0.68 16.90
N SER A 143 1.11 0.98 17.79
CA SER A 143 0.19 0.01 18.38
C SER A 143 -1.18 0.21 17.77
N ALA A 144 -1.76 -0.86 17.23
CA ALA A 144 -3.05 -0.82 16.54
C ALA A 144 -3.88 -2.07 16.82
N GLN A 145 -5.18 -1.95 16.68
CA GLN A 145 -6.09 -3.08 16.64
C GLN A 145 -6.46 -3.34 15.17
N TYR A 146 -6.69 -4.61 14.84
CA TYR A 146 -7.13 -4.98 13.51
C TYR A 146 -8.32 -5.93 13.53
N ILE A 147 -9.11 -5.86 12.45
CA ILE A 147 -10.14 -6.82 12.09
C ILE A 147 -9.85 -7.25 10.66
N LEU A 148 -9.76 -8.57 10.42
CA LEU A 148 -9.54 -9.14 9.11
C LEU A 148 -10.62 -10.19 8.82
N HIS A 149 -11.32 -10.02 7.71
CA HIS A 149 -12.16 -11.05 7.11
C HIS A 149 -11.53 -11.51 5.80
N ILE A 150 -11.38 -12.82 5.63
CA ILE A 150 -10.77 -13.38 4.41
C ILE A 150 -11.43 -14.71 4.04
N GLY A 151 -12.09 -14.73 2.88
CA GLY A 151 -12.90 -15.86 2.39
C GLY A 151 -12.10 -16.96 1.72
N HIS A 152 -10.98 -17.42 2.33
CA HIS A 152 -10.15 -18.50 1.78
C HIS A 152 -10.83 -19.87 1.90
N LEU A 153 -10.33 -20.85 1.13
CA LEU A 153 -10.84 -22.22 1.06
C LEU A 153 -10.08 -23.21 1.97
N ARG A 154 -9.05 -22.74 2.72
CA ARG A 154 -8.24 -23.63 3.56
C ARG A 154 -9.06 -24.15 4.73
N ASP A 155 -9.19 -25.47 4.82
CA ASP A 155 -9.92 -26.13 5.90
C ASP A 155 -9.25 -25.90 7.27
N GLY A 156 -10.06 -25.66 8.28
CA GLY A 156 -9.61 -25.45 9.66
C GLY A 156 -8.99 -24.07 9.93
N ALA A 157 -8.59 -23.31 8.91
CA ALA A 157 -8.05 -21.97 9.10
C ALA A 157 -9.16 -20.94 9.39
N PRO A 158 -8.90 -19.93 10.27
CA PRO A 158 -9.89 -18.92 10.61
C PRO A 158 -10.13 -17.98 9.41
N ARG A 159 -11.41 -17.63 9.18
CA ARG A 159 -11.84 -16.66 8.15
C ARG A 159 -12.09 -15.27 8.71
N GLN A 160 -12.17 -15.15 10.02
CA GLN A 160 -12.30 -13.90 10.74
C GLN A 160 -11.29 -13.87 11.87
N MET A 161 -10.47 -12.84 11.87
CA MET A 161 -9.45 -12.60 12.88
C MET A 161 -9.62 -11.21 13.46
N SER A 162 -9.34 -11.07 14.75
CA SER A 162 -9.18 -9.77 15.39
C SER A 162 -8.08 -9.84 16.45
N GLY A 163 -7.25 -8.83 16.47
CA GLY A 163 -6.09 -8.82 17.33
C GLY A 163 -5.53 -7.42 17.52
N ARG A 164 -4.44 -7.38 18.25
CA ARG A 164 -3.59 -6.21 18.39
C ARG A 164 -2.29 -6.48 17.66
N MET A 165 -1.82 -5.50 16.90
CA MET A 165 -0.50 -5.51 16.32
C MET A 165 0.37 -4.41 16.94
N GLU A 166 1.59 -4.75 17.28
CA GLU A 166 2.63 -3.78 17.61
C GLU A 166 3.69 -3.83 16.52
N LEU A 167 3.83 -2.73 15.82
CA LEU A 167 4.76 -2.60 14.70
C LEU A 167 5.92 -1.73 15.10
N LYS A 168 7.14 -2.22 14.89
CA LYS A 168 8.33 -1.38 14.87
C LYS A 168 8.72 -1.12 13.43
N LEU A 169 8.74 0.15 13.06
CA LEU A 169 9.06 0.58 11.71
C LEU A 169 10.43 1.26 11.70
N PHE A 170 11.08 1.15 10.57
CA PHE A 170 12.36 1.80 10.32
C PHE A 170 12.33 2.47 8.95
N LYS A 171 12.99 3.62 8.86
CA LYS A 171 13.14 4.34 7.60
C LYS A 171 14.40 3.89 6.89
N GLY A 172 14.25 3.19 5.77
CA GLY A 172 15.35 2.68 4.98
C GLY A 172 16.16 3.76 4.26
N THR A 173 17.28 3.38 3.69
CA THR A 173 18.20 4.28 2.97
C THR A 173 17.55 4.97 1.77
N GLY A 174 16.53 4.35 1.16
CA GLY A 174 15.69 4.94 0.12
C GLY A 174 14.67 5.98 0.61
N GLY A 175 14.62 6.25 1.92
CA GLY A 175 13.72 7.21 2.55
C GLY A 175 12.30 6.69 2.77
N GLY A 176 12.00 5.46 2.39
CA GLY A 176 10.72 4.78 2.65
C GLY A 176 10.72 4.07 3.99
N TRP A 177 9.57 4.07 4.67
CA TRP A 177 9.36 3.31 5.90
C TRP A 177 9.00 1.86 5.60
N ILE A 178 9.47 0.93 6.46
CA ILE A 178 9.19 -0.51 6.42
C ILE A 178 8.94 -1.05 7.82
N VAL A 179 8.20 -2.15 7.91
CA VAL A 179 8.02 -2.89 9.16
C VAL A 179 9.25 -3.78 9.39
N GLN A 180 9.96 -3.53 10.47
CA GLN A 180 11.09 -4.34 10.94
C GLN A 180 10.64 -5.45 11.89
N ARG A 181 9.67 -5.14 12.77
CA ARG A 181 9.11 -6.13 13.71
C ARG A 181 7.60 -6.01 13.72
N TRP A 182 6.93 -7.14 13.76
CA TRP A 182 5.50 -7.25 13.99
C TRP A 182 5.25 -8.21 15.14
N THR A 183 4.74 -7.71 16.26
CA THR A 183 4.21 -8.51 17.34
C THR A 183 2.71 -8.62 17.20
N ASP A 184 2.20 -9.84 17.12
CA ASP A 184 0.76 -10.13 17.02
C ASP A 184 0.25 -10.67 18.36
N SER A 185 -0.95 -10.25 18.74
CA SER A 185 -1.64 -10.78 19.90
C SER A 185 -3.15 -10.80 19.68
N ARG A 186 -3.81 -11.88 20.11
CA ARG A 186 -5.25 -12.02 19.98
C ARG A 186 -6.03 -11.11 20.91
N LEU A 187 -7.21 -10.71 20.51
CA LEU A 187 -8.24 -10.22 21.44
C LEU A 187 -8.98 -11.40 22.07
N ALA A 188 -9.46 -11.23 23.30
CA ALA A 188 -10.08 -12.32 24.06
C ALA A 188 -11.22 -12.99 23.25
N GLY A 189 -11.12 -14.30 23.07
CA GLY A 189 -12.12 -15.12 22.39
C GLY A 189 -12.11 -15.06 20.86
N SER A 190 -11.09 -14.40 20.24
CA SER A 190 -10.96 -14.34 18.79
C SER A 190 -9.75 -15.12 18.28
N SER A 191 -9.78 -15.53 17.01
CA SER A 191 -8.58 -15.89 16.29
C SER A 191 -7.79 -14.64 15.91
N CYS A 192 -6.48 -14.78 15.75
CA CYS A 192 -5.57 -13.70 15.38
C CYS A 192 -4.80 -14.02 14.09
N TRP A 193 -3.96 -13.08 13.64
CA TRP A 193 -3.16 -13.25 12.43
C TRP A 193 -2.17 -14.42 12.56
N SER A 194 -1.63 -14.64 13.76
CA SER A 194 -0.77 -15.79 14.04
C SER A 194 -1.49 -17.12 13.84
N ASP A 195 -2.78 -17.23 14.20
CA ASP A 195 -3.56 -18.43 13.93
C ASP A 195 -3.68 -18.67 12.41
N LEU A 196 -3.98 -17.62 11.64
CA LEU A 196 -4.03 -17.72 10.18
C LEU A 196 -2.67 -18.20 9.64
N LYS A 197 -1.56 -17.58 10.02
CA LYS A 197 -0.20 -17.97 9.62
C LYS A 197 0.15 -19.41 10.02
N GLY A 198 -0.34 -19.87 11.16
CA GLY A 198 -0.12 -21.24 11.64
C GLY A 198 -0.67 -22.30 10.69
N HIS A 199 -1.74 -22.00 9.96
CA HIS A 199 -2.38 -22.90 9.00
C HIS A 199 -1.74 -22.89 7.60
N PHE A 200 -0.90 -21.93 7.28
CA PHE A 200 -0.28 -21.74 5.98
C PHE A 200 1.22 -21.95 6.00
#